data_50ffd09f1ff192efc4634abd8216e759
#
_entry.id   50ffd09f1ff192efc4634abd8216e759
#
_cell.length_a   1.000
_cell.length_b   1.000
_cell.length_c   1.000
_cell.angle_alpha   90.00
_cell.angle_beta   90.00
_cell.angle_gamma   90.00
#
_symmetry.space_group_name_H-M   'P 1'
#
loop_
_entity.id
_entity.type
_entity.pdbx_description
1 polymer ?
#
loop_
_entity_poly.entity_id
_entity_poly.type
_entity_poly.pdbx_seq_one_letter_code
_entity_poly.pdbx_strand_id
1 'polypeptide(L)'
;YLLGFGCHYILDSACHPYVNKMAAEGVIPHIVLEKEFDRVLMEETGKDPDHYYPACGIMPKMEYARVIHRAIPLVKTINIYISVRMMKILTNFMVCDDHGRKRRILGKLLRLGGESIGSVIEHFMTAEAVEQAKAPMPELERLYREAVPEAVEYLRELYTLREGAYHLSKR
;
A
#
# COMPACT_ATOMS: atom_id res chain seq x y z
N TYR A 1 13.48 -6.12 -5.67
CA TYR A 1 12.48 -5.25 -6.28
C TYR A 1 11.43 -6.06 -7.06
N LEU A 2 11.82 -6.81 -8.12
CA LEU A 2 10.89 -7.56 -8.99
C LEU A 2 10.02 -8.56 -8.20
N LEU A 3 10.58 -9.26 -7.22
CA LEU A 3 9.82 -10.17 -6.36
C LEU A 3 8.71 -9.44 -5.60
N GLY A 4 9.05 -8.33 -4.93
CA GLY A 4 8.05 -7.55 -4.19
C GLY A 4 7.01 -6.89 -5.11
N PHE A 5 7.44 -6.41 -6.29
CA PHE A 5 6.53 -5.86 -7.29
C PHE A 5 5.53 -6.90 -7.80
N GLY A 6 6.00 -8.12 -8.09
CA GLY A 6 5.13 -9.19 -8.55
C GLY A 6 4.10 -9.62 -7.50
N CYS A 7 4.50 -9.74 -6.23
CA CYS A 7 3.56 -10.02 -5.14
C CYS A 7 2.50 -8.92 -5.00
N HIS A 8 2.91 -7.65 -5.09
CA HIS A 8 1.98 -6.52 -5.08
C HIS A 8 1.00 -6.56 -6.25
N TYR A 9 1.51 -6.83 -7.47
CA TYR A 9 0.67 -6.95 -8.66
C TYR A 9 -0.38 -8.07 -8.56
N ILE A 10 -0.01 -9.23 -8.03
CA ILE A 10 -0.94 -10.36 -7.83
C ILE A 10 -2.03 -9.96 -6.85
N LEU A 11 -1.66 -9.34 -5.73
CA LEU A 11 -2.60 -8.86 -4.72
C LEU A 11 -3.55 -7.82 -5.29
N ASP A 12 -3.03 -6.83 -6.01
CA ASP A 12 -3.83 -5.80 -6.66
C ASP A 12 -4.80 -6.38 -7.69
N SER A 13 -4.32 -7.32 -8.50
CA SER A 13 -5.14 -7.99 -9.53
C SER A 13 -6.29 -8.78 -8.91
N ALA A 14 -6.11 -9.34 -7.73
CA ALA A 14 -7.14 -10.08 -7.02
C ALA A 14 -8.15 -9.16 -6.32
N CYS A 15 -7.70 -8.09 -5.68
CA CYS A 15 -8.51 -7.27 -4.79
C CYS A 15 -9.17 -6.06 -5.49
N HIS A 16 -8.44 -5.36 -6.38
CA HIS A 16 -8.93 -4.13 -7.01
C HIS A 16 -10.22 -4.26 -7.82
N PRO A 17 -10.50 -5.38 -8.55
CA PRO A 17 -11.79 -5.51 -9.22
C PRO A 17 -12.97 -5.39 -8.26
N TYR A 18 -12.84 -5.95 -7.06
CA TYR A 18 -13.86 -5.87 -6.02
C TYR A 18 -13.92 -4.48 -5.39
N VAL A 19 -12.77 -3.89 -5.02
CA VAL A 19 -12.69 -2.53 -4.45
C VAL A 19 -13.31 -1.52 -5.42
N ASN A 20 -12.96 -1.59 -6.70
CA ASN A 20 -13.50 -0.72 -7.75
C ASN A 20 -15.02 -0.91 -7.92
N LYS A 21 -15.53 -2.14 -7.82
CA LYS A 21 -16.96 -2.42 -7.87
C LYS A 21 -17.68 -1.75 -6.70
N MET A 22 -17.19 -1.90 -5.47
CA MET A 22 -17.80 -1.28 -4.28
C MET A 22 -17.83 0.25 -4.39
N ALA A 23 -16.78 0.85 -4.92
CA ALA A 23 -16.69 2.29 -5.16
C ALA A 23 -17.67 2.74 -6.28
N ALA A 24 -17.75 2.02 -7.38
CA ALA A 24 -18.65 2.33 -8.50
C ALA A 24 -20.14 2.20 -8.13
N GLU A 25 -20.46 1.25 -7.27
CA GLU A 25 -21.83 1.05 -6.73
C GLU A 25 -22.18 2.07 -5.61
N GLY A 26 -21.24 2.94 -5.22
CA GLY A 26 -21.45 3.94 -4.18
C GLY A 26 -21.57 3.37 -2.76
N VAL A 27 -21.13 2.12 -2.56
CA VAL A 27 -21.16 1.46 -1.24
C VAL A 27 -20.18 2.11 -0.29
N ILE A 28 -18.92 2.28 -0.75
CA ILE A 28 -17.83 2.89 0.02
C ILE A 28 -16.79 3.47 -0.95
N PRO A 29 -16.21 4.65 -0.67
CA PRO A 29 -15.11 5.18 -1.48
C PRO A 29 -13.91 4.24 -1.50
N HIS A 30 -13.25 4.10 -2.66
CA HIS A 30 -12.12 3.23 -2.90
C HIS A 30 -11.04 3.32 -1.79
N ILE A 31 -10.54 4.53 -1.56
CA ILE A 31 -9.47 4.77 -0.59
C ILE A 31 -9.90 4.46 0.86
N VAL A 32 -11.17 4.63 1.17
CA VAL A 32 -11.70 4.35 2.51
C VAL A 32 -11.74 2.85 2.77
N LEU A 33 -12.13 2.05 1.75
CA LEU A 33 -12.14 0.58 1.86
C LEU A 33 -10.71 0.03 2.00
N GLU A 34 -9.76 0.51 1.20
CA GLU A 34 -8.35 0.09 1.28
C GLU A 34 -7.74 0.44 2.64
N LYS A 35 -7.94 1.67 3.10
CA LYS A 35 -7.47 2.10 4.42
C LYS A 35 -8.05 1.25 5.56
N GLU A 36 -9.34 0.94 5.48
CA GLU A 36 -9.98 0.10 6.50
C GLU A 36 -9.45 -1.33 6.45
N PHE A 37 -9.15 -1.85 5.28
CA PHE A 37 -8.49 -3.14 5.12
C PHE A 37 -7.09 -3.16 5.75
N ASP A 38 -6.29 -2.12 5.51
CA ASP A 38 -4.99 -1.94 6.15
C ASP A 38 -5.11 -1.89 7.68
N ARG A 39 -6.12 -1.19 8.20
CA ARG A 39 -6.41 -1.13 9.64
C ARG A 39 -6.68 -2.52 10.22
N VAL A 40 -7.53 -3.31 9.56
CA VAL A 40 -7.86 -4.68 10.00
C VAL A 40 -6.61 -5.55 10.00
N LEU A 41 -5.80 -5.53 8.94
CA LEU A 41 -4.55 -6.29 8.88
C LEU A 41 -3.52 -5.85 9.93
N MET A 42 -3.47 -4.56 10.28
CA MET A 42 -2.63 -4.07 11.37
C MET A 42 -3.08 -4.66 12.71
N GLU A 43 -4.38 -4.62 13.01
CA GLU A 43 -4.94 -5.17 14.25
C GLU A 43 -4.73 -6.69 14.34
N GLU A 44 -4.98 -7.44 13.26
CA GLU A 44 -4.72 -8.89 13.19
C GLU A 44 -3.25 -9.24 13.50
N THR A 45 -2.33 -8.34 13.12
CA THR A 45 -0.89 -8.52 13.37
C THR A 45 -0.40 -7.89 14.68
N GLY A 46 -1.33 -7.45 15.54
CA GLY A 46 -1.02 -6.86 16.85
C GLY A 46 -0.38 -5.46 16.77
N LYS A 47 -0.60 -4.74 15.67
CA LYS A 47 -0.11 -3.37 15.48
C LYS A 47 -1.22 -2.38 15.80
N ASP A 48 -0.85 -1.27 16.41
CA ASP A 48 -1.77 -0.17 16.69
C ASP A 48 -1.89 0.74 15.46
N PRO A 49 -3.08 0.85 14.81
CA PRO A 49 -3.25 1.69 13.62
C PRO A 49 -2.98 3.17 13.86
N ASP A 50 -3.15 3.67 15.07
CA ASP A 50 -2.88 5.08 15.41
C ASP A 50 -1.38 5.39 15.55
N HIS A 51 -0.53 4.39 15.81
CA HIS A 51 0.89 4.58 16.10
C HIS A 51 1.84 3.84 15.16
N TYR A 52 1.35 2.85 14.42
CA TYR A 52 2.20 2.08 13.52
C TYR A 52 2.51 2.85 12.24
N TYR A 53 3.78 2.89 11.86
CA TYR A 53 4.25 3.49 10.62
C TYR A 53 4.40 2.42 9.52
N PRO A 54 3.45 2.29 8.57
CA PRO A 54 3.50 1.24 7.54
C PRO A 54 4.76 1.28 6.70
N ALA A 55 5.29 2.48 6.46
CA ALA A 55 6.53 2.70 5.71
C ALA A 55 7.82 2.53 6.54
N CYS A 56 7.77 1.98 7.76
CA CYS A 56 8.95 1.82 8.63
C CYS A 56 10.07 1.01 7.97
N GLY A 57 9.73 -0.06 7.23
CA GLY A 57 10.66 -0.92 6.52
C GLY A 57 11.25 -0.31 5.22
N ILE A 58 10.69 0.80 4.74
CA ILE A 58 11.17 1.45 3.53
C ILE A 58 12.42 2.27 3.83
N MET A 59 13.53 1.90 3.21
CA MET A 59 14.81 2.62 3.32
C MET A 59 15.10 3.36 2.01
N PRO A 60 14.93 4.69 1.95
CA PRO A 60 15.23 5.47 0.76
C PRO A 60 16.75 5.66 0.62
N LYS A 61 17.41 4.69 -0.02
CA LYS A 61 18.85 4.70 -0.30
C LYS A 61 19.10 4.81 -1.79
N MET A 62 20.13 5.56 -2.17
CA MET A 62 20.53 5.74 -3.58
C MET A 62 20.92 4.42 -4.24
N GLU A 63 21.50 3.48 -3.48
CA GLU A 63 21.82 2.14 -3.98
C GLU A 63 20.57 1.36 -4.42
N TYR A 64 19.48 1.44 -3.66
CA TYR A 64 18.20 0.81 -4.02
C TYR A 64 17.57 1.48 -5.23
N ALA A 65 17.65 2.81 -5.32
CA ALA A 65 17.20 3.52 -6.50
C ALA A 65 17.95 3.11 -7.79
N ARG A 66 19.26 2.82 -7.70
CA ARG A 66 20.03 2.29 -8.82
C ARG A 66 19.57 0.89 -9.23
N VAL A 67 19.24 0.03 -8.27
CA VAL A 67 18.71 -1.32 -8.56
C VAL A 67 17.36 -1.23 -9.24
N ILE A 68 16.46 -0.37 -8.74
CA ILE A 68 15.15 -0.14 -9.34
C ILE A 68 15.29 0.45 -10.75
N HIS A 69 16.20 1.40 -10.96
CA HIS A 69 16.47 1.98 -12.29
C HIS A 69 16.88 0.93 -13.33
N ARG A 70 17.62 -0.12 -12.93
CA ARG A 70 17.93 -1.23 -13.85
C ARG A 70 16.69 -1.98 -14.35
N ALA A 71 15.65 -2.07 -13.53
CA ALA A 71 14.37 -2.66 -13.92
C ALA A 71 13.47 -1.68 -14.69
N ILE A 72 13.60 -0.38 -14.40
CA ILE A 72 12.79 0.68 -15.02
C ILE A 72 13.73 1.78 -15.57
N PRO A 73 14.42 1.53 -16.70
CA PRO A 73 15.46 2.43 -17.20
C PRO A 73 14.91 3.77 -17.71
N LEU A 74 13.61 3.88 -17.98
CA LEU A 74 12.97 5.11 -18.42
C LEU A 74 12.92 6.20 -17.33
N VAL A 75 13.03 5.82 -16.05
CA VAL A 75 12.96 6.75 -14.90
C VAL A 75 14.36 6.98 -14.34
N LYS A 76 14.78 8.24 -14.26
CA LYS A 76 16.10 8.59 -13.69
C LYS A 76 16.26 8.12 -12.25
N THR A 77 17.43 7.59 -11.89
CA THR A 77 17.74 7.10 -10.53
C THR A 77 17.41 8.13 -9.44
N ILE A 78 17.71 9.41 -9.68
CA ILE A 78 17.43 10.47 -8.71
C ILE A 78 15.92 10.65 -8.47
N ASN A 79 15.10 10.54 -9.52
CA ASN A 79 13.65 10.64 -9.40
C ASN A 79 13.09 9.46 -8.60
N ILE A 80 13.60 8.25 -8.84
CA ILE A 80 13.23 7.06 -8.05
C ILE A 80 13.58 7.29 -6.57
N TYR A 81 14.78 7.76 -6.27
CA TYR A 81 15.19 8.05 -4.89
C TYR A 81 14.27 9.07 -4.21
N ILE A 82 13.99 10.19 -4.92
CA ILE A 82 13.08 11.23 -4.40
C ILE A 82 11.67 10.67 -4.19
N SER A 83 11.13 9.90 -5.14
CA SER A 83 9.79 9.31 -5.03
C SER A 83 9.66 8.37 -3.83
N VAL A 84 10.64 7.47 -3.63
CA VAL A 84 10.64 6.55 -2.47
C VAL A 84 10.75 7.32 -1.15
N ARG A 85 11.58 8.37 -1.12
CA ARG A 85 11.72 9.23 0.07
C ARG A 85 10.45 9.99 0.37
N MET A 86 9.81 10.58 -0.65
CA MET A 86 8.56 11.33 -0.49
C MET A 86 7.42 10.40 -0.09
N MET A 87 7.32 9.23 -0.70
CA MET A 87 6.33 8.22 -0.30
C MET A 87 6.45 7.89 1.19
N LYS A 88 7.67 7.61 1.69
CA LYS A 88 7.88 7.34 3.12
C LYS A 88 7.46 8.51 4.00
N ILE A 89 7.83 9.74 3.64
CA ILE A 89 7.49 10.94 4.41
C ILE A 89 5.97 11.12 4.44
N LEU A 90 5.30 11.04 3.29
CA LEU A 90 3.86 11.23 3.19
C LEU A 90 3.08 10.14 3.93
N THR A 91 3.46 8.86 3.75
CA THR A 91 2.81 7.76 4.45
C THR A 91 2.96 7.90 5.97
N ASN A 92 4.16 8.21 6.46
CA ASN A 92 4.38 8.44 7.89
C ASN A 92 3.63 9.68 8.41
N PHE A 93 3.46 10.70 7.57
CA PHE A 93 2.70 11.89 7.94
C PHE A 93 1.20 11.59 8.11
N MET A 94 0.67 10.63 7.36
CA MET A 94 -0.74 10.21 7.41
C MET A 94 -1.06 9.31 8.61
N VAL A 95 -0.07 8.84 9.38
CA VAL A 95 -0.31 8.15 10.65
C VAL A 95 -0.80 9.17 11.67
N CYS A 96 -1.91 8.85 12.34
CA CYS A 96 -2.45 9.68 13.42
C CYS A 96 -1.47 9.78 14.59
N ASP A 97 -1.60 10.84 15.35
CA ASP A 97 -0.99 10.97 16.67
C ASP A 97 -2.02 10.63 17.74
N ASP A 98 -1.54 10.51 18.98
CA ASP A 98 -2.42 10.35 20.15
C ASP A 98 -3.60 11.33 20.06
N HIS A 99 -4.81 10.82 20.08
CA HIS A 99 -6.06 11.57 20.02
C HIS A 99 -6.41 12.24 18.67
N GLY A 100 -5.79 11.88 17.55
CA GLY A 100 -6.14 12.39 16.21
C GLY A 100 -5.96 13.89 16.05
N ARG A 101 -4.98 14.51 16.76
CA ARG A 101 -4.73 15.96 16.74
C ARG A 101 -4.34 16.44 15.35
N LYS A 102 -3.44 15.73 14.67
CA LYS A 102 -3.03 16.06 13.28
C LYS A 102 -4.23 16.11 12.35
N ARG A 103 -5.07 15.07 12.38
CA ARG A 103 -6.28 14.97 11.55
C ARG A 103 -7.24 16.13 11.84
N ARG A 104 -7.43 16.51 13.12
CA ARG A 104 -8.29 17.64 13.51
C ARG A 104 -7.73 18.98 13.06
N ILE A 105 -6.44 19.22 13.26
CA ILE A 105 -5.80 20.50 12.88
C ILE A 105 -5.81 20.64 11.37
N LEU A 106 -5.38 19.61 10.65
CA LEU A 106 -5.43 19.60 9.19
C LEU A 106 -6.87 19.71 8.67
N GLY A 107 -7.82 19.00 9.24
CA GLY A 107 -9.22 19.10 8.86
C GLY A 107 -9.79 20.51 9.02
N LYS A 108 -9.37 21.26 10.04
CA LYS A 108 -9.76 22.67 10.20
C LYS A 108 -9.09 23.59 9.18
N LEU A 109 -7.79 23.41 8.93
CA LEU A 109 -7.05 24.19 7.93
C LEU A 109 -7.57 23.93 6.52
N LEU A 110 -7.93 22.69 6.23
CA LEU A 110 -8.33 22.22 4.90
C LEU A 110 -9.79 22.59 4.57
N ARG A 111 -10.68 22.73 5.56
CA ARG A 111 -12.03 23.29 5.36
C ARG A 111 -12.02 24.73 4.87
N LEU A 112 -10.91 25.44 5.04
CA LEU A 112 -10.70 26.79 4.52
C LEU A 112 -10.24 26.76 3.04
N GLY A 113 -9.84 25.62 2.49
CA GLY A 113 -9.20 25.48 1.17
C GLY A 113 -10.04 24.81 0.08
N GLY A 114 -11.31 24.43 0.29
CA GLY A 114 -12.20 23.88 -0.73
C GLY A 114 -12.25 22.34 -0.82
N GLU A 115 -13.11 21.81 -1.72
CA GLU A 115 -13.48 20.39 -1.81
C GLU A 115 -12.32 19.42 -2.13
N SER A 116 -11.29 19.87 -2.85
CA SER A 116 -10.14 19.00 -3.23
C SER A 116 -9.31 18.48 -2.03
N ILE A 117 -9.59 18.96 -0.85
CA ILE A 117 -8.80 18.71 0.35
C ILE A 117 -9.51 17.71 1.28
N GLY A 118 -10.81 17.50 1.11
CA GLY A 118 -11.56 16.45 1.81
C GLY A 118 -10.96 15.06 1.60
N SER A 119 -10.56 14.75 0.37
CA SER A 119 -9.96 13.46 0.01
C SER A 119 -8.63 13.17 0.74
N VAL A 120 -7.84 14.20 1.08
CA VAL A 120 -6.57 14.00 1.81
C VAL A 120 -6.83 13.49 3.24
N ILE A 121 -7.93 13.91 3.87
CA ILE A 121 -8.28 13.47 5.24
C ILE A 121 -8.65 11.98 5.27
N GLU A 122 -9.24 11.48 4.19
CA GLU A 122 -9.63 10.06 4.07
C GLU A 122 -8.42 9.12 4.06
N HIS A 123 -7.24 9.61 3.69
CA HIS A 123 -5.99 8.84 3.72
C HIS A 123 -5.36 8.69 5.11
N PHE A 124 -5.83 9.46 6.11
CA PHE A 124 -5.29 9.31 7.46
C PHE A 124 -5.73 8.00 8.08
N MET A 125 -4.75 7.19 8.49
CA MET A 125 -5.01 5.98 9.29
C MET A 125 -5.64 6.36 10.62
N THR A 126 -6.54 5.54 11.13
CA THR A 126 -7.23 5.72 12.41
C THR A 126 -7.62 4.35 12.95
N ALA A 127 -7.57 4.17 14.27
CA ALA A 127 -8.05 2.97 14.95
C ALA A 127 -9.58 2.85 14.93
N GLU A 128 -10.31 3.92 14.60
CA GLU A 128 -11.75 3.90 14.50
C GLU A 128 -12.20 3.14 13.24
N ALA A 129 -12.98 2.07 13.44
CA ALA A 129 -13.54 1.28 12.36
C ALA A 129 -14.56 2.07 11.53
N VAL A 130 -14.53 1.86 10.21
CA VAL A 130 -15.50 2.44 9.28
C VAL A 130 -16.69 1.52 9.13
N GLU A 131 -17.88 1.95 9.58
CA GLU A 131 -19.10 1.14 9.57
C GLU A 131 -19.46 0.64 8.17
N GLN A 132 -19.31 1.48 7.15
CA GLN A 132 -19.61 1.15 5.75
C GLN A 132 -18.74 0.03 5.20
N ALA A 133 -17.55 -0.18 5.77
CA ALA A 133 -16.62 -1.23 5.34
C ALA A 133 -16.98 -2.61 5.91
N LYS A 134 -17.82 -2.72 6.94
CA LYS A 134 -18.16 -4.00 7.58
C LYS A 134 -18.77 -5.01 6.61
N ALA A 135 -19.62 -4.57 5.71
CA ALA A 135 -20.25 -5.46 4.75
C ALA A 135 -19.29 -5.96 3.66
N PRO A 136 -18.48 -5.10 3.01
CA PRO A 136 -17.53 -5.54 1.97
C PRO A 136 -16.26 -6.22 2.51
N MET A 137 -15.90 -6.04 3.79
CA MET A 137 -14.62 -6.52 4.35
C MET A 137 -14.41 -8.04 4.25
N PRO A 138 -15.38 -8.92 4.59
CA PRO A 138 -15.17 -10.37 4.55
C PRO A 138 -14.80 -10.89 3.16
N GLU A 139 -15.36 -10.31 2.10
CA GLU A 139 -15.03 -10.69 0.73
C GLU A 139 -13.64 -10.20 0.34
N LEU A 140 -13.25 -8.99 0.73
CA LEU A 140 -11.93 -8.46 0.48
C LEU A 140 -10.85 -9.28 1.19
N GLU A 141 -11.08 -9.66 2.45
CA GLU A 141 -10.20 -10.57 3.19
C GLU A 141 -10.08 -11.95 2.51
N ARG A 142 -11.18 -12.49 2.00
CA ARG A 142 -11.17 -13.77 1.27
C ARG A 142 -10.29 -13.66 0.03
N LEU A 143 -10.49 -12.63 -0.79
CA LEU A 143 -9.70 -12.39 -2.01
C LEU A 143 -8.21 -12.22 -1.69
N TYR A 144 -7.88 -11.47 -0.65
CA TYR A 144 -6.50 -11.32 -0.18
C TYR A 144 -5.88 -12.65 0.21
N ARG A 145 -6.58 -13.46 1.03
CA ARG A 145 -6.08 -14.76 1.49
C ARG A 145 -5.90 -15.75 0.33
N GLU A 146 -6.74 -15.69 -0.67
CA GLU A 146 -6.63 -16.52 -1.88
C GLU A 146 -5.47 -16.08 -2.79
N ALA A 147 -5.13 -14.79 -2.84
CA ALA A 147 -4.00 -14.27 -3.60
C ALA A 147 -2.63 -14.67 -3.01
N VAL A 148 -2.55 -14.97 -1.70
CA VAL A 148 -1.28 -15.33 -1.05
C VAL A 148 -0.65 -16.61 -1.62
N PRO A 149 -1.36 -17.73 -1.76
CA PRO A 149 -0.81 -18.93 -2.42
C PRO A 149 -0.33 -18.67 -3.85
N GLU A 150 -1.06 -17.88 -4.63
CA GLU A 150 -0.67 -17.48 -5.99
C GLU A 150 0.65 -16.68 -5.99
N ALA A 151 0.79 -15.74 -5.08
CA ALA A 151 2.03 -14.99 -4.91
C ALA A 151 3.21 -15.90 -4.52
N VAL A 152 2.98 -16.90 -3.66
CA VAL A 152 4.01 -17.89 -3.29
C VAL A 152 4.45 -18.70 -4.50
N GLU A 153 3.52 -19.15 -5.34
CA GLU A 153 3.86 -19.92 -6.55
C GLU A 153 4.64 -19.07 -7.55
N TYR A 154 4.21 -17.83 -7.78
CA TYR A 154 4.94 -16.86 -8.58
C TYR A 154 6.41 -16.68 -8.09
N LEU A 155 6.61 -16.58 -6.78
CA LEU A 155 7.97 -16.47 -6.22
C LEU A 155 8.81 -17.73 -6.50
N ARG A 156 8.22 -18.92 -6.40
CA ARG A 156 8.87 -20.20 -6.72
C ARG A 156 9.28 -20.27 -8.19
N GLU A 157 8.39 -19.90 -9.09
CA GLU A 157 8.67 -19.86 -10.53
C GLU A 157 9.81 -18.89 -10.86
N LEU A 158 9.76 -17.67 -10.34
CA LEU A 158 10.82 -16.68 -10.53
C LEU A 158 12.17 -17.15 -9.97
N TYR A 159 12.16 -17.84 -8.84
CA TYR A 159 13.39 -18.39 -8.26
C TYR A 159 13.98 -19.46 -9.17
N THR A 160 13.14 -20.38 -9.68
CA THR A 160 13.55 -21.44 -10.62
C THR A 160 14.10 -20.87 -11.92
N LEU A 161 13.46 -19.85 -12.49
CA LEU A 161 13.93 -19.16 -13.69
C LEU A 161 15.30 -18.49 -13.47
N ARG A 162 15.50 -17.86 -12.30
CA ARG A 162 16.78 -17.26 -11.92
C ARG A 162 17.90 -18.30 -11.85
N GLU A 163 17.66 -19.44 -11.23
CA GLU A 163 18.62 -20.54 -11.14
C GLU A 163 18.95 -21.10 -12.53
N GLY A 164 17.94 -21.31 -13.38
CA GLY A 164 18.13 -21.74 -14.77
C GLY A 164 18.97 -20.76 -15.59
N ALA A 165 18.70 -19.45 -15.47
CA ALA A 165 19.48 -18.42 -16.15
C ALA A 165 20.94 -18.35 -15.65
N TYR A 166 21.17 -18.58 -14.35
CA TYR A 166 22.51 -18.63 -13.77
C TYR A 166 23.34 -19.80 -14.32
N HIS A 167 22.72 -20.96 -14.50
CA HIS A 167 23.38 -22.13 -15.09
C HIS A 167 23.70 -21.94 -16.59
N LEU A 168 22.82 -21.27 -17.35
CA LEU A 168 23.06 -20.95 -18.76
C LEU A 168 24.18 -19.92 -18.95
N SER A 169 24.34 -18.97 -18.06
CA SER A 169 25.38 -17.94 -18.14
C SER A 169 26.78 -18.45 -17.82
N LYS A 170 26.92 -19.63 -17.23
CA LYS A 170 28.20 -20.29 -16.91
C LYS A 170 28.67 -21.29 -17.96
N ARG A 171 27.89 -21.54 -19.00
CA ARG A 171 28.25 -22.34 -20.17
C ARG A 171 28.75 -21.45 -21.31
#